data_aa86aabeb52bb90a491c42f56d6addf2
#
_entry.id   aa86aabeb52bb90a491c42f56d6addf2
#
_cell.length_a   1.000
_cell.length_b   1.000
_cell.length_c   1.000
_cell.angle_alpha   90.00
_cell.angle_beta   90.00
_cell.angle_gamma   90.00
#
_symmetry.space_group_name_H-M   'P 1'
#
loop_
_entity.id
_entity.type
_entity.pdbx_description
1 polymer ?
#
loop_
_entity_poly.entity_id
_entity_poly.type
_entity_poly.pdbx_seq_one_letter_code
_entity_poly.pdbx_strand_id
1 'polypeptide(L)'
;MAITLQIIGHKKSGKTLIMTALIERLSKEGYRVAALKHDAHNAAMDVPTTDSARMSNAGANQVILQSATEFFFHQKSNVPTLTEMVELLSDDNDFVLIEGHKEANQYPQILLLKPGEDLTNIAPTTPLKTGSIFSGTNADLLGKNTIVNWCYNYLKQIKENT
;
A
#
# COMPACT_ATOMS: atom_id res chain seq x y z
N MET A 1 13.34 -0.14 12.59
CA MET A 1 12.62 -0.78 11.45
C MET A 1 11.19 -0.25 11.44
N ALA A 2 10.65 0.10 10.28
CA ALA A 2 9.28 0.59 10.16
C ALA A 2 8.26 -0.53 10.45
N ILE A 3 7.10 -0.15 10.99
CA ILE A 3 5.98 -1.08 11.17
C ILE A 3 5.21 -1.18 9.85
N THR A 4 4.99 -2.40 9.38
CA THR A 4 4.38 -2.64 8.08
C THR A 4 2.96 -3.19 8.23
N LEU A 5 2.02 -2.67 7.43
CA LEU A 5 0.66 -3.17 7.31
C LEU A 5 0.28 -3.26 5.84
N GLN A 6 -0.33 -4.37 5.45
CA GLN A 6 -0.76 -4.62 4.09
C GLN A 6 -2.28 -4.61 3.97
N ILE A 7 -2.80 -3.92 2.94
CA ILE A 7 -4.24 -3.88 2.63
C ILE A 7 -4.47 -4.59 1.31
N ILE A 8 -5.19 -5.70 1.36
CA ILE A 8 -5.49 -6.55 0.22
C ILE A 8 -7.00 -6.57 -0.07
N GLY A 9 -7.36 -7.04 -1.24
CA GLY A 9 -8.74 -7.14 -1.73
C GLY A 9 -8.81 -6.97 -3.24
N HIS A 10 -9.94 -7.30 -3.82
CA HIS A 10 -10.17 -7.16 -5.25
C HIS A 10 -10.22 -5.68 -5.70
N LYS A 11 -10.21 -5.48 -7.01
CA LYS A 11 -10.39 -4.15 -7.62
C LYS A 11 -11.68 -3.51 -7.12
N LYS A 12 -11.65 -2.22 -6.81
CA LYS A 12 -12.79 -1.43 -6.29
C LYS A 12 -13.31 -1.87 -4.92
N SER A 13 -12.52 -2.55 -4.10
CA SER A 13 -12.88 -2.87 -2.70
C SER A 13 -12.64 -1.72 -1.71
N GLY A 14 -12.06 -0.60 -2.15
CA GLY A 14 -11.80 0.56 -1.30
C GLY A 14 -10.38 0.63 -0.72
N LYS A 15 -9.44 -0.19 -1.18
CA LYS A 15 -8.04 -0.20 -0.68
C LYS A 15 -7.42 1.20 -0.65
N THR A 16 -7.42 1.89 -1.77
CA THR A 16 -6.83 3.23 -1.88
C THR A 16 -7.53 4.25 -0.96
N LEU A 17 -8.86 4.14 -0.80
CA LEU A 17 -9.62 4.99 0.11
C LEU A 17 -9.18 4.81 1.58
N ILE A 18 -8.96 3.58 2.00
CA ILE A 18 -8.47 3.27 3.36
C ILE A 18 -7.01 3.70 3.51
N MET A 19 -6.16 3.39 2.53
CA MET A 19 -4.74 3.76 2.51
C MET A 19 -4.56 5.27 2.68
N THR A 20 -5.22 6.07 1.84
CA THR A 20 -5.08 7.54 1.87
C THR A 20 -5.54 8.13 3.19
N ALA A 21 -6.68 7.67 3.72
CA ALA A 21 -7.17 8.15 5.02
C ALA A 21 -6.23 7.78 6.18
N LEU A 22 -5.62 6.60 6.13
CA LEU A 22 -4.66 6.16 7.15
C LEU A 22 -3.35 6.96 7.07
N ILE A 23 -2.82 7.18 5.86
CA ILE A 23 -1.65 8.02 5.61
C ILE A 23 -1.89 9.45 6.14
N GLU A 24 -3.01 10.07 5.76
CA GLU A 24 -3.36 11.42 6.23
C GLU A 24 -3.38 11.51 7.75
N ARG A 25 -3.98 10.53 8.43
CA ARG A 25 -4.09 10.53 9.89
C ARG A 25 -2.72 10.39 10.56
N LEU A 26 -1.91 9.43 10.13
CA LEU A 26 -0.57 9.21 10.67
C LEU A 26 0.36 10.40 10.42
N SER A 27 0.32 10.98 9.20
CA SER A 27 1.14 12.13 8.82
C SER A 27 0.77 13.38 9.59
N LYS A 28 -0.51 13.61 9.91
CA LYS A 28 -0.96 14.73 10.76
C LYS A 28 -0.42 14.64 12.19
N GLU A 29 -0.10 13.46 12.67
CA GLU A 29 0.55 13.25 13.98
C GLU A 29 2.09 13.31 13.92
N GLY A 30 2.65 13.64 12.76
CA GLY A 30 4.09 13.81 12.57
C GLY A 30 4.85 12.52 12.23
N TYR A 31 4.15 11.40 12.00
CA TYR A 31 4.82 10.17 11.56
C TYR A 31 5.21 10.22 10.09
N ARG A 32 6.37 9.66 9.78
CA ARG A 32 6.81 9.44 8.41
C ARG A 32 6.21 8.13 7.91
N VAL A 33 5.46 8.20 6.82
CA VAL A 33 4.72 7.07 6.26
C VAL A 33 5.11 6.86 4.81
N ALA A 34 5.62 5.67 4.50
CA ALA A 34 5.81 5.23 3.14
C ALA A 34 4.59 4.43 2.64
N ALA A 35 4.31 4.55 1.35
CA ALA A 35 3.27 3.79 0.68
C ALA A 35 3.85 3.01 -0.50
N LEU A 36 3.52 1.73 -0.58
CA LEU A 36 3.86 0.85 -1.69
C LEU A 36 2.58 0.35 -2.33
N LYS A 37 2.45 0.52 -3.63
CA LYS A 37 1.31 0.00 -4.40
C LYS A 37 1.77 -1.00 -5.44
N HIS A 38 1.20 -2.20 -5.41
CA HIS A 38 1.36 -3.19 -6.46
C HIS A 38 0.21 -3.08 -7.47
N ASP A 39 0.57 -2.88 -8.73
CA ASP A 39 -0.39 -2.96 -9.83
C ASP A 39 -0.10 -4.19 -10.71
N ALA A 40 -1.06 -5.11 -10.76
CA ALA A 40 -0.98 -6.31 -11.58
C ALA A 40 -1.24 -6.06 -13.09
N HIS A 41 -1.57 -4.83 -13.48
CA HIS A 41 -2.04 -4.50 -14.85
C HIS A 41 -1.08 -3.59 -15.63
N ASN A 42 0.20 -3.54 -15.27
CA ASN A 42 1.21 -2.69 -15.93
C ASN A 42 0.79 -1.21 -16.01
N ALA A 43 0.43 -0.61 -14.88
CA ALA A 43 0.14 0.82 -14.81
C ALA A 43 1.30 1.63 -15.42
N ALA A 44 0.95 2.68 -16.15
CA ALA A 44 1.94 3.64 -16.61
C ALA A 44 2.62 4.29 -15.40
N MET A 45 3.96 4.17 -15.35
CA MET A 45 4.76 4.69 -14.23
C MET A 45 5.12 6.17 -14.40
N ASP A 46 4.95 6.69 -15.59
CA ASP A 46 5.24 8.09 -15.92
C ASP A 46 4.16 8.65 -16.88
N VAL A 47 4.05 9.96 -16.93
CA VAL A 47 3.16 10.63 -17.87
C VAL A 47 3.74 10.50 -19.29
N PRO A 48 3.04 9.91 -20.25
CA PRO A 48 3.60 9.51 -21.55
C PRO A 48 4.24 10.63 -22.40
N THR A 49 3.88 11.90 -22.14
CA THR A 49 4.32 13.06 -22.91
C THR A 49 5.48 13.83 -22.30
N THR A 50 5.99 13.39 -21.14
CA THR A 50 7.11 14.05 -20.44
C THR A 50 8.46 13.71 -21.06
N ASP A 51 9.47 14.55 -20.80
CA ASP A 51 10.84 14.30 -21.25
C ASP A 51 11.45 13.05 -20.59
N SER A 52 11.13 12.80 -19.32
CA SER A 52 11.51 11.57 -18.62
C SER A 52 10.94 10.31 -19.30
N ALA A 53 9.66 10.34 -19.70
CA ALA A 53 9.06 9.24 -20.45
C ALA A 53 9.70 9.06 -21.82
N ARG A 54 10.08 10.15 -22.51
CA ARG A 54 10.81 10.08 -23.80
C ARG A 54 12.18 9.43 -23.65
N MET A 55 12.94 9.78 -22.60
CA MET A 55 14.25 9.15 -22.30
C MET A 55 14.08 7.65 -22.02
N SER A 56 13.09 7.27 -21.22
CA SER A 56 12.75 5.88 -20.95
C SER A 56 12.37 5.11 -22.23
N ASN A 57 11.54 5.68 -23.08
CA ASN A 57 11.11 5.06 -24.34
C ASN A 57 12.24 4.96 -25.37
N ALA A 58 13.21 5.87 -25.33
CA ALA A 58 14.40 5.81 -26.16
C ALA A 58 15.39 4.70 -25.77
N GLY A 59 15.16 4.01 -24.65
CA GLY A 59 15.94 2.84 -24.23
C GLY A 59 16.70 3.00 -22.92
N ALA A 60 16.57 4.13 -22.21
CA ALA A 60 17.18 4.27 -20.89
C ALA A 60 16.61 3.22 -19.92
N ASN A 61 17.50 2.48 -19.27
CA ASN A 61 17.12 1.49 -18.25
C ASN A 61 16.67 2.15 -16.94
N GLN A 62 17.28 3.28 -16.60
CA GLN A 62 16.98 4.08 -15.42
C GLN A 62 16.83 5.54 -15.81
N VAL A 63 15.86 6.22 -15.25
CA VAL A 63 15.62 7.66 -15.42
C VAL A 63 15.36 8.28 -14.06
N ILE A 64 16.04 9.37 -13.75
CA ILE A 64 15.77 10.20 -12.57
C ILE A 64 15.33 11.58 -13.04
N LEU A 65 14.19 12.02 -12.55
CA LEU A 65 13.74 13.40 -12.64
C LEU A 65 13.94 14.05 -11.27
N GLN A 66 14.71 15.11 -11.20
CA GLN A 66 15.02 15.82 -9.95
C GLN A 66 14.53 17.26 -10.04
N SER A 67 13.88 17.72 -8.99
CA SER A 67 13.55 19.11 -8.71
C SER A 67 14.37 19.64 -7.51
N ALA A 68 14.05 20.85 -7.06
CA ALA A 68 14.69 21.41 -5.86
C ALA A 68 14.23 20.73 -4.54
N THR A 69 13.06 20.08 -4.55
CA THR A 69 12.40 19.57 -3.33
C THR A 69 12.11 18.08 -3.36
N GLU A 70 12.12 17.46 -4.54
CA GLU A 70 11.77 16.05 -4.70
C GLU A 70 12.43 15.42 -5.92
N PHE A 71 12.47 14.10 -5.98
CA PHE A 71 12.91 13.36 -7.16
C PHE A 71 11.98 12.18 -7.45
N PHE A 72 11.91 11.81 -8.74
CA PHE A 72 11.25 10.62 -9.25
C PHE A 72 12.28 9.69 -9.87
N PHE A 73 12.24 8.41 -9.51
CA PHE A 73 13.12 7.38 -10.04
C PHE A 73 12.30 6.29 -10.74
N HIS A 74 12.64 6.00 -11.98
CA HIS A 74 12.06 4.95 -12.80
C HIS A 74 13.11 3.95 -13.27
N GLN A 75 12.86 2.67 -13.08
CA GLN A 75 13.73 1.57 -13.50
C GLN A 75 12.91 0.47 -14.19
N LYS A 76 13.40 -0.03 -15.34
CA LYS A 76 12.70 -1.03 -16.15
C LYS A 76 13.09 -2.48 -15.85
N SER A 77 14.32 -2.69 -15.41
CA SER A 77 14.86 -4.01 -15.12
C SER A 77 15.25 -4.15 -13.65
N ASN A 78 15.48 -5.38 -13.20
CA ASN A 78 15.83 -5.67 -11.81
C ASN A 78 14.81 -5.06 -10.82
N VAL A 79 13.52 -5.30 -11.06
CA VAL A 79 12.46 -4.86 -10.16
C VAL A 79 12.68 -5.51 -8.80
N PRO A 80 12.85 -4.72 -7.71
CA PRO A 80 13.07 -5.28 -6.39
C PRO A 80 11.89 -6.16 -5.93
N THR A 81 12.17 -7.16 -5.12
CA THR A 81 11.16 -7.95 -4.43
C THR A 81 10.38 -7.07 -3.44
N LEU A 82 9.22 -7.54 -3.00
CA LEU A 82 8.45 -6.83 -1.97
C LEU A 82 9.27 -6.60 -0.69
N THR A 83 10.04 -7.59 -0.27
CA THR A 83 10.90 -7.49 0.92
C THR A 83 11.96 -6.39 0.75
N GLU A 84 12.69 -6.39 -0.36
CA GLU A 84 13.70 -5.36 -0.65
C GLU A 84 13.10 -3.95 -0.72
N MET A 85 11.89 -3.80 -1.29
CA MET A 85 11.18 -2.52 -1.30
C MET A 85 10.78 -2.07 0.11
N VAL A 86 10.29 -2.97 0.95
CA VAL A 86 9.92 -2.65 2.34
C VAL A 86 11.16 -2.31 3.16
N GLU A 87 12.26 -3.03 2.99
CA GLU A 87 13.55 -2.72 3.65
C GLU A 87 14.02 -1.31 3.28
N LEU A 88 14.06 -0.99 1.97
CA LEU A 88 14.44 0.34 1.49
C LEU A 88 13.58 1.45 2.10
N LEU A 89 12.27 1.25 2.19
CA LEU A 89 11.33 2.23 2.75
C LEU A 89 11.41 2.33 4.27
N SER A 90 11.88 1.28 4.94
CA SER A 90 11.89 1.21 6.41
C SER A 90 12.96 2.08 7.07
N ASP A 91 14.01 2.47 6.35
CA ASP A 91 15.13 3.24 6.92
C ASP A 91 14.70 4.66 7.32
N ASP A 92 13.83 5.27 6.53
CA ASP A 92 13.43 6.67 6.70
C ASP A 92 11.99 6.86 7.19
N ASN A 93 11.25 5.77 7.45
CA ASN A 93 9.83 5.85 7.80
C ASN A 93 9.49 5.13 9.11
N ASP A 94 8.45 5.62 9.79
CA ASP A 94 7.87 4.96 10.97
C ASP A 94 6.95 3.82 10.56
N PHE A 95 6.22 4.00 9.46
CA PHE A 95 5.27 3.03 8.92
C PHE A 95 5.46 2.82 7.43
N VAL A 96 5.29 1.57 6.98
CA VAL A 96 5.20 1.19 5.56
C VAL A 96 3.83 0.57 5.31
N LEU A 97 3.03 1.20 4.47
CA LEU A 97 1.71 0.72 4.10
C LEU A 97 1.75 0.13 2.69
N ILE A 98 1.25 -1.09 2.53
CA ILE A 98 1.28 -1.82 1.27
C ILE A 98 -0.15 -1.97 0.73
N GLU A 99 -0.39 -1.53 -0.51
CA GLU A 99 -1.63 -1.82 -1.24
C GLU A 99 -1.39 -2.95 -2.25
N GLY A 100 -2.14 -4.04 -2.12
CA GLY A 100 -2.04 -5.18 -3.03
C GLY A 100 -1.06 -6.24 -2.56
N HIS A 101 -0.38 -6.94 -3.47
CA HIS A 101 0.47 -8.10 -3.19
C HIS A 101 -0.27 -9.22 -2.43
N LYS A 102 -1.50 -9.54 -2.84
CA LYS A 102 -2.36 -10.50 -2.13
C LYS A 102 -1.75 -11.90 -1.92
N GLU A 103 -0.78 -12.27 -2.76
CA GLU A 103 -0.06 -13.53 -2.66
C GLU A 103 1.08 -13.51 -1.62
N ALA A 104 1.46 -12.32 -1.14
CA ALA A 104 2.48 -12.19 -0.11
C ALA A 104 1.88 -12.42 1.29
N ASN A 105 2.57 -13.16 2.14
CA ASN A 105 2.10 -13.53 3.48
C ASN A 105 3.08 -13.14 4.61
N GLN A 106 4.12 -12.39 4.27
CA GLN A 106 5.15 -12.02 5.25
C GLN A 106 4.80 -10.81 6.11
N TYR A 107 3.73 -10.08 5.77
CA TYR A 107 3.30 -8.90 6.53
C TYR A 107 1.87 -9.05 7.06
N PRO A 108 1.54 -8.42 8.20
CA PRO A 108 0.17 -8.38 8.71
C PRO A 108 -0.79 -7.79 7.67
N GLN A 109 -1.95 -8.43 7.46
CA GLN A 109 -2.89 -8.10 6.39
C GLN A 109 -4.28 -7.74 6.91
N ILE A 110 -4.91 -6.76 6.25
CA ILE A 110 -6.36 -6.50 6.29
C ILE A 110 -6.94 -6.82 4.93
N LEU A 111 -7.97 -7.66 4.90
CA LEU A 111 -8.69 -8.01 3.67
C LEU A 111 -9.96 -7.19 3.53
N LEU A 112 -10.07 -6.43 2.43
CA LEU A 112 -11.28 -5.69 2.10
C LEU A 112 -12.20 -6.50 1.18
N LEU A 113 -13.42 -6.71 1.64
CA LEU A 113 -14.47 -7.48 0.96
C LEU A 113 -15.45 -6.56 0.25
N LYS A 114 -15.92 -6.97 -0.94
CA LYS A 114 -17.07 -6.41 -1.64
C LYS A 114 -18.32 -7.23 -1.32
N PRO A 115 -19.53 -6.73 -1.62
CA PRO A 115 -20.76 -7.51 -1.49
C PRO A 115 -20.67 -8.85 -2.22
N GLY A 116 -21.04 -9.93 -1.52
CA GLY A 116 -20.99 -11.30 -2.06
C GLY A 116 -19.62 -11.98 -1.99
N GLU A 117 -18.59 -11.30 -1.50
CA GLU A 117 -17.27 -11.89 -1.25
C GLU A 117 -17.15 -12.41 0.18
N ASP A 118 -16.40 -13.47 0.36
CA ASP A 118 -16.02 -14.01 1.65
C ASP A 118 -14.51 -14.31 1.72
N LEU A 119 -14.03 -14.65 2.92
CA LEU A 119 -12.62 -14.92 3.19
C LEU A 119 -12.05 -16.06 2.35
N THR A 120 -12.84 -17.08 2.05
CA THR A 120 -12.37 -18.34 1.47
C THR A 120 -11.93 -18.21 0.02
N ASN A 121 -12.42 -17.19 -0.68
CA ASN A 121 -12.22 -17.02 -2.12
C ASN A 121 -11.12 -16.03 -2.51
N ILE A 122 -10.50 -15.32 -1.56
CA ILE A 122 -9.72 -14.12 -1.90
C ILE A 122 -8.28 -14.13 -1.38
N ALA A 123 -8.03 -14.72 -0.22
CA ALA A 123 -6.70 -14.66 0.40
C ALA A 123 -6.14 -16.07 0.63
N PRO A 124 -4.89 -16.33 0.20
CA PRO A 124 -4.18 -17.58 0.52
C PRO A 124 -3.77 -17.64 2.00
N THR A 125 -3.90 -16.55 2.73
CA THR A 125 -3.49 -16.39 4.13
C THR A 125 -4.64 -15.89 4.98
N THR A 126 -4.53 -16.09 6.30
CA THR A 126 -5.52 -15.57 7.26
C THR A 126 -5.19 -14.11 7.58
N PRO A 127 -6.00 -13.14 7.15
CA PRO A 127 -5.81 -11.74 7.51
C PRO A 127 -6.07 -11.51 9.00
N LEU A 128 -5.53 -10.44 9.56
CA LEU A 128 -5.81 -10.02 10.95
C LEU A 128 -7.30 -9.71 11.15
N LYS A 129 -7.88 -9.04 10.16
CA LYS A 129 -9.30 -8.66 10.09
C LYS A 129 -9.78 -8.60 8.65
N THR A 130 -11.07 -8.82 8.48
CA THR A 130 -11.79 -8.45 7.27
C THR A 130 -12.46 -7.09 7.46
N GLY A 131 -12.52 -6.29 6.39
CA GLY A 131 -13.21 -5.01 6.38
C GLY A 131 -14.07 -4.84 5.15
N SER A 132 -15.10 -4.00 5.21
CA SER A 132 -15.86 -3.60 4.04
C SER A 132 -16.34 -2.15 4.16
N ILE A 133 -16.16 -1.39 3.07
CA ILE A 133 -16.76 -0.05 2.94
C ILE A 133 -18.22 -0.10 2.48
N PHE A 134 -18.73 -1.29 2.15
CA PHE A 134 -20.08 -1.52 1.67
C PHE A 134 -20.99 -2.03 2.79
N SER A 135 -22.24 -1.58 2.81
CA SER A 135 -23.27 -2.11 3.70
C SER A 135 -23.67 -3.54 3.32
N GLY A 136 -24.11 -4.33 4.30
CA GLY A 136 -24.61 -5.69 4.06
C GLY A 136 -23.52 -6.73 3.76
N THR A 137 -22.26 -6.41 3.94
CA THR A 137 -21.15 -7.34 3.80
C THR A 137 -20.86 -8.02 5.14
N ASN A 138 -20.59 -9.32 5.12
CA ASN A 138 -20.17 -10.05 6.32
C ASN A 138 -18.66 -9.89 6.55
N ALA A 139 -18.29 -8.78 7.19
CA ALA A 139 -16.91 -8.45 7.53
C ALA A 139 -16.79 -8.04 9.00
N ASP A 140 -15.62 -8.22 9.61
CA ASP A 140 -15.37 -7.84 11.01
C ASP A 140 -15.51 -6.34 11.24
N LEU A 141 -15.11 -5.54 10.26
CA LEU A 141 -15.06 -4.08 10.32
C LEU A 141 -15.92 -3.48 9.21
N LEU A 142 -16.98 -2.78 9.57
CA LEU A 142 -17.89 -2.16 8.62
C LEU A 142 -17.75 -0.64 8.58
N GLY A 143 -17.57 -0.11 7.38
CA GLY A 143 -17.44 1.30 7.09
C GLY A 143 -15.99 1.82 7.15
N LYS A 144 -15.71 2.84 6.32
CA LYS A 144 -14.39 3.46 6.17
C LYS A 144 -13.77 3.83 7.53
N ASN A 145 -14.52 4.55 8.36
CA ASN A 145 -13.97 5.07 9.63
C ASN A 145 -13.63 3.95 10.61
N THR A 146 -14.43 2.90 10.69
CA THR A 146 -14.18 1.73 11.53
C THR A 146 -12.88 1.02 11.12
N ILE A 147 -12.69 0.80 9.82
CA ILE A 147 -11.48 0.18 9.28
C ILE A 147 -10.25 1.04 9.57
N VAL A 148 -10.32 2.34 9.25
CA VAL A 148 -9.20 3.28 9.48
C VAL A 148 -8.85 3.38 10.96
N ASN A 149 -9.84 3.46 11.85
CA ASN A 149 -9.62 3.49 13.30
C ASN A 149 -8.95 2.22 13.80
N TRP A 150 -9.38 1.07 13.33
CA TRP A 150 -8.78 -0.20 13.73
C TRP A 150 -7.32 -0.30 13.25
N CYS A 151 -7.04 -0.01 11.99
CA CYS A 151 -5.68 -0.03 11.43
C CYS A 151 -4.76 0.96 12.17
N TYR A 152 -5.24 2.17 12.41
CA TYR A 152 -4.50 3.18 13.15
C TYR A 152 -4.14 2.71 14.57
N ASN A 153 -5.12 2.20 15.33
CA ASN A 153 -4.88 1.71 16.70
C ASN A 153 -3.92 0.52 16.72
N TYR A 154 -4.06 -0.39 15.78
CA TYR A 154 -3.14 -1.53 15.60
C TYR A 154 -1.68 -1.07 15.40
N LEU A 155 -1.46 -0.16 14.47
CA LEU A 155 -0.13 0.40 14.18
C LEU A 155 0.46 1.14 15.38
N LYS A 156 -0.35 1.96 16.04
CA LYS A 156 0.06 2.70 17.26
C LYS A 156 0.45 1.77 18.39
N GLN A 157 -0.35 0.75 18.65
CA GLN A 157 -0.07 -0.23 19.71
C GLN A 157 1.27 -0.93 19.49
N ILE A 158 1.60 -1.30 18.27
CA ILE A 158 2.91 -1.90 17.96
C ILE A 158 4.01 -0.88 18.17
N LYS A 159 3.83 0.37 17.69
CA LYS A 159 4.84 1.43 17.84
C LYS A 159 5.17 1.75 19.29
N GLU A 160 4.18 1.73 20.16
CA GLU A 160 4.35 2.00 21.60
C GLU A 160 5.03 0.85 22.36
N ASN A 161 5.01 -0.36 21.79
CA ASN A 161 5.60 -1.55 22.39
C ASN A 161 6.99 -1.90 21.80
N THR A 162 7.53 -1.09 20.88
CA THR A 162 8.84 -1.26 20.24
C THR A 162 9.82 -0.21 20.69
#